data_16813cbda8908c32b61ece1dbcf487ac
#
_entry.id   16813cbda8908c32b61ece1dbcf487ac
#
_cell.length_a   1.000
_cell.length_b   1.000
_cell.length_c   1.000
_cell.angle_alpha   90.00
_cell.angle_beta   90.00
_cell.angle_gamma   90.00
#
_symmetry.space_group_name_H-M   'P 1'
#
loop_
_entity.id
_entity.type
_entity.pdbx_description
1 polymer ?
#
loop_
_entity_poly.entity_id
_entity_poly.type
_entity_poly.pdbx_seq_one_letter_code
_entity_poly.pdbx_strand_id
1 'polypeptide(L)'
;AQFRAENIGFVFQQFHLIPYLDVRDNILAASLATARAEDERVDELLEIFGLQQRAHHVPAALSTGEKQRTAMARALLNNQKLILADEPTGNLDQDNAEALLEQLSGFSGKGGAVLLVTHDARVDDHAGRTIEISDGNLVS
;
A
#
# COMPACT_ATOMS: atom_id res chain seq x y z
N ALA A 1 -17.90 8.35 2.55
CA ALA A 1 -17.03 7.34 3.21
C ALA A 1 -17.00 6.01 2.44
N GLN A 2 -18.14 5.47 2.04
CA GLN A 2 -18.20 4.20 1.30
C GLN A 2 -17.50 4.28 -0.06
N PHE A 3 -17.71 5.35 -0.82
CA PHE A 3 -17.04 5.56 -2.11
C PHE A 3 -15.52 5.54 -1.99
N ARG A 4 -14.95 6.18 -0.98
CA ARG A 4 -13.50 6.17 -0.74
C ARG A 4 -13.01 4.75 -0.44
N ALA A 5 -13.68 4.05 0.47
CA ALA A 5 -13.30 2.70 0.85
C ALA A 5 -13.33 1.71 -0.32
N GLU A 6 -14.25 1.87 -1.25
CA GLU A 6 -14.39 0.99 -2.42
C GLU A 6 -13.43 1.33 -3.56
N ASN A 7 -12.96 2.57 -3.67
CA ASN A 7 -12.22 3.04 -4.84
C ASN A 7 -10.80 3.52 -4.56
N ILE A 8 -10.49 3.88 -3.32
CA ILE A 8 -9.20 4.50 -2.96
C ILE A 8 -8.50 3.67 -1.87
N GLY A 9 -7.29 3.21 -2.17
CA GLY A 9 -6.37 2.63 -1.21
C GLY A 9 -5.37 3.67 -0.74
N PHE A 10 -4.99 3.60 0.55
CA PHE A 10 -4.01 4.50 1.14
C PHE A 10 -2.78 3.74 1.61
N VAL A 11 -1.62 4.26 1.26
CA VAL A 11 -0.32 3.77 1.72
C VAL A 11 0.45 4.92 2.35
N PHE A 12 0.88 4.76 3.60
CA PHE A 12 1.55 5.80 4.37
C PHE A 12 2.97 5.37 4.76
N GLN A 13 3.83 6.34 5.05
CA GLN A 13 5.17 6.11 5.61
C GLN A 13 5.11 5.33 6.92
N GLN A 14 4.21 5.71 7.82
CA GLN A 14 3.83 4.92 8.98
C GLN A 14 2.69 3.98 8.54
N PHE A 15 2.86 2.69 8.70
CA PHE A 15 1.98 1.69 8.10
C PHE A 15 0.55 1.69 8.63
N HIS A 16 0.32 2.31 9.79
CA HIS A 16 -0.99 2.38 10.46
C HIS A 16 -1.65 1.00 10.63
N LEU A 17 -0.83 -0.01 10.90
CA LEU A 17 -1.34 -1.32 11.26
C LEU A 17 -1.91 -1.29 12.68
N ILE A 18 -3.00 -2.00 12.87
CA ILE A 18 -3.65 -2.12 14.17
C ILE A 18 -2.83 -3.11 15.01
N PRO A 19 -2.22 -2.69 16.14
CA PRO A 19 -1.18 -3.48 16.81
C PRO A 19 -1.66 -4.78 17.44
N TYR A 20 -2.94 -4.89 17.76
CA TYR A 20 -3.54 -6.08 18.38
C TYR A 20 -4.21 -7.04 17.38
N LEU A 21 -4.23 -6.68 16.09
CA LEU A 21 -4.68 -7.54 15.00
C LEU A 21 -3.49 -8.21 14.33
N ASP A 22 -3.65 -9.45 13.90
CA ASP A 22 -2.67 -10.12 13.08
C ASP A 22 -2.66 -9.57 11.62
N VAL A 23 -1.77 -10.08 10.78
CA VAL A 23 -1.65 -9.66 9.38
C VAL A 23 -2.98 -9.84 8.65
N ARG A 24 -3.60 -11.01 8.77
CA ARG A 24 -4.87 -11.32 8.11
C ARG A 24 -5.97 -10.34 8.50
N ASP A 25 -6.13 -10.10 9.78
CA ASP A 25 -7.16 -9.19 10.31
C ASP A 25 -6.86 -7.72 10.00
N ASN A 26 -5.59 -7.33 9.92
CA ASN A 26 -5.20 -6.00 9.45
C ASN A 26 -5.63 -5.78 7.99
N ILE A 27 -5.45 -6.76 7.13
CA ILE A 27 -5.91 -6.69 5.74
C ILE A 27 -7.44 -6.63 5.70
N LEU A 28 -8.12 -7.51 6.44
CA LEU A 28 -9.58 -7.53 6.53
C LEU A 28 -10.19 -6.25 7.11
N ALA A 29 -9.43 -5.49 7.89
CA ALA A 29 -9.92 -4.23 8.46
C ALA A 29 -10.41 -3.24 7.39
N ALA A 30 -9.87 -3.30 6.18
CA ALA A 30 -10.35 -2.50 5.05
C ALA A 30 -11.79 -2.87 4.62
N SER A 31 -12.23 -4.10 4.87
CA SER A 31 -13.59 -4.54 4.55
C SER A 31 -14.65 -4.00 5.49
N LEU A 32 -14.26 -3.51 6.67
CA LEU A 32 -15.20 -2.94 7.65
C LEU A 32 -15.87 -1.66 7.14
N ALA A 33 -15.25 -0.99 6.18
CA ALA A 33 -15.80 0.20 5.54
C ALA A 33 -16.67 -0.12 4.31
N THR A 34 -16.70 -1.39 3.89
CA THR A 34 -17.52 -1.90 2.79
C THR A 34 -18.32 -3.11 3.27
N ALA A 35 -19.43 -3.43 2.63
CA ALA A 35 -20.24 -4.59 2.98
C ALA A 35 -19.65 -5.93 2.48
N ARG A 36 -18.42 -5.94 2.00
CA ARG A 36 -17.76 -7.10 1.42
C ARG A 36 -16.82 -7.74 2.42
N ALA A 37 -17.14 -8.94 2.87
CA ALA A 37 -16.20 -9.82 3.56
C ALA A 37 -15.65 -10.82 2.54
N GLU A 38 -14.36 -10.75 2.27
CA GLU A 38 -13.75 -11.55 1.20
C GLU A 38 -12.53 -12.30 1.73
N ASP A 39 -12.78 -13.41 2.46
CA ASP A 39 -11.71 -14.27 2.97
C ASP A 39 -10.82 -14.81 1.85
N GLU A 40 -11.41 -15.19 0.72
CA GLU A 40 -10.67 -15.66 -0.46
C GLU A 40 -9.75 -14.57 -1.02
N ARG A 41 -10.21 -13.31 -1.04
CA ARG A 41 -9.40 -12.20 -1.50
C ARG A 41 -8.22 -11.92 -0.57
N VAL A 42 -8.41 -12.09 0.74
CA VAL A 42 -7.30 -11.98 1.70
C VAL A 42 -6.27 -13.08 1.47
N ASP A 43 -6.70 -14.31 1.25
CA ASP A 43 -5.79 -15.43 0.95
C ASP A 43 -4.97 -15.17 -0.32
N GLU A 44 -5.60 -14.65 -1.37
CA GLU A 44 -4.96 -14.22 -2.61
C GLU A 44 -3.89 -13.14 -2.37
N LEU A 45 -4.22 -12.12 -1.58
CA LEU A 45 -3.29 -11.04 -1.25
C LEU A 45 -2.13 -11.53 -0.38
N LEU A 46 -2.39 -12.43 0.57
CA LEU A 46 -1.33 -13.06 1.37
C LEU A 46 -0.34 -13.81 0.46
N GLU A 47 -0.83 -14.49 -0.57
CA GLU A 47 0.01 -15.18 -1.54
C GLU A 47 0.79 -14.18 -2.41
N ILE A 48 0.13 -13.20 -3.00
CA ILE A 48 0.75 -12.16 -3.85
C ILE A 48 1.89 -11.45 -3.12
N PHE A 49 1.69 -11.12 -1.84
CA PHE A 49 2.68 -10.40 -1.03
C PHE A 49 3.63 -11.30 -0.23
N GLY A 50 3.53 -12.63 -0.38
CA GLY A 50 4.41 -13.55 0.31
C GLY A 50 4.27 -13.53 1.84
N LEU A 51 3.04 -13.36 2.34
CA LEU A 51 2.72 -13.21 3.75
C LEU A 51 2.01 -14.43 4.37
N GLN A 52 1.90 -15.55 3.65
CA GLN A 52 1.14 -16.72 4.13
C GLN A 52 1.64 -17.21 5.50
N GLN A 53 2.96 -17.27 5.67
CA GLN A 53 3.56 -17.72 6.94
C GLN A 53 3.50 -16.67 8.05
N ARG A 54 3.08 -15.45 7.74
CA ARG A 54 2.92 -14.34 8.68
C ARG A 54 1.46 -13.99 8.95
N ALA A 55 0.52 -14.70 8.35
CA ALA A 55 -0.91 -14.39 8.40
C ALA A 55 -1.45 -14.19 9.83
N HIS A 56 -0.93 -14.96 10.79
CA HIS A 56 -1.34 -14.93 12.21
C HIS A 56 -0.35 -14.21 13.13
N HIS A 57 0.61 -13.48 12.59
CA HIS A 57 1.54 -12.67 13.37
C HIS A 57 0.99 -11.24 13.55
N VAL A 58 1.22 -10.69 14.75
CA VAL A 58 0.91 -9.27 15.04
C VAL A 58 2.03 -8.37 14.52
N PRO A 59 1.77 -7.07 14.28
CA PRO A 59 2.77 -6.15 13.72
C PRO A 59 4.10 -6.12 14.46
N ALA A 60 4.12 -6.27 15.79
CA ALA A 60 5.36 -6.30 16.56
C ALA A 60 6.31 -7.45 16.18
N ALA A 61 5.80 -8.53 15.59
CA ALA A 61 6.57 -9.69 15.14
C ALA A 61 7.03 -9.59 13.68
N LEU A 62 6.68 -8.50 12.98
CA LEU A 62 6.98 -8.32 11.57
C LEU A 62 8.22 -7.46 11.33
N SER A 63 8.96 -7.77 10.26
CA SER A 63 9.97 -6.86 9.72
C SER A 63 9.30 -5.63 9.11
N THR A 64 10.08 -4.58 8.88
CA THR A 64 9.60 -3.36 8.21
C THR A 64 9.01 -3.66 6.83
N GLY A 65 9.67 -4.49 6.03
CA GLY A 65 9.18 -4.92 4.73
C GLY A 65 7.88 -5.72 4.81
N GLU A 66 7.73 -6.60 5.81
CA GLU A 66 6.49 -7.35 6.04
C GLU A 66 5.34 -6.43 6.45
N LYS A 67 5.60 -5.42 7.30
CA LYS A 67 4.62 -4.39 7.64
C LYS A 67 4.17 -3.62 6.40
N GLN A 68 5.11 -3.24 5.54
CA GLN A 68 4.82 -2.53 4.30
C GLN A 68 3.97 -3.37 3.35
N ARG A 69 4.31 -4.64 3.16
CA ARG A 69 3.52 -5.54 2.32
C ARG A 69 2.11 -5.76 2.87
N THR A 70 1.98 -5.84 4.20
CA THR A 70 0.67 -5.91 4.86
C THR A 70 -0.17 -4.66 4.60
N ALA A 71 0.43 -3.47 4.69
CA ALA A 71 -0.24 -2.21 4.39
C ALA A 71 -0.68 -2.12 2.91
N MET A 72 0.17 -2.58 1.98
CA MET A 72 -0.17 -2.67 0.56
C MET A 72 -1.32 -3.65 0.31
N ALA A 73 -1.27 -4.84 0.89
CA ALA A 73 -2.35 -5.82 0.76
C ALA A 73 -3.69 -5.26 1.27
N ARG A 74 -3.67 -4.57 2.42
CA ARG A 74 -4.84 -3.88 2.96
C ARG A 74 -5.39 -2.82 1.99
N ALA A 75 -4.51 -2.04 1.37
CA ALA A 75 -4.90 -1.00 0.42
C ALA A 75 -5.55 -1.57 -0.85
N LEU A 76 -5.28 -2.83 -1.18
CA LEU A 76 -5.77 -3.49 -2.40
C LEU A 76 -6.95 -4.44 -2.16
N LEU A 77 -7.43 -4.58 -0.92
CA LEU A 77 -8.46 -5.57 -0.58
C LEU A 77 -9.74 -5.42 -1.42
N ASN A 78 -10.21 -4.21 -1.60
CA ASN A 78 -11.49 -3.92 -2.26
C ASN A 78 -11.36 -3.68 -3.77
N ASN A 79 -10.26 -4.11 -4.39
CA ASN A 79 -9.97 -3.85 -5.82
C ASN A 79 -10.04 -2.36 -6.17
N GLN A 80 -9.40 -1.53 -5.36
CA GLN A 80 -9.35 -0.09 -5.54
C GLN A 80 -8.84 0.29 -6.92
N LYS A 81 -9.31 1.42 -7.42
CA LYS A 81 -8.91 1.98 -8.72
C LYS A 81 -7.79 3.00 -8.59
N LEU A 82 -7.64 3.57 -7.41
CA LEU A 82 -6.64 4.59 -7.11
C LEU A 82 -5.90 4.24 -5.82
N ILE A 83 -4.59 4.32 -5.84
CA ILE A 83 -3.75 4.32 -4.64
C ILE A 83 -3.22 5.73 -4.41
N LEU A 84 -3.44 6.24 -3.20
CA LEU A 84 -2.78 7.44 -2.69
C LEU A 84 -1.64 7.02 -1.76
N ALA A 85 -0.43 7.35 -2.12
CA ALA A 85 0.76 7.01 -1.36
C ALA A 85 1.47 8.28 -0.88
N ASP A 86 1.62 8.41 0.44
CA ASP A 86 2.25 9.55 1.08
C ASP A 86 3.56 9.11 1.74
N GLU A 87 4.69 9.52 1.16
CA GLU A 87 6.04 9.15 1.58
C GLU A 87 6.21 7.64 1.87
N PRO A 88 5.75 6.76 0.96
CA PRO A 88 5.62 5.34 1.29
C PRO A 88 6.96 4.62 1.44
N THR A 89 8.06 5.19 0.94
CA THR A 89 9.40 4.61 1.02
C THR A 89 10.21 5.12 2.21
N GLY A 90 9.70 6.07 2.97
CA GLY A 90 10.49 6.82 3.96
C GLY A 90 11.07 6.00 5.10
N ASN A 91 10.46 4.86 5.46
CA ASN A 91 10.91 3.95 6.51
C ASN A 91 11.53 2.66 5.99
N LEU A 92 11.72 2.54 4.68
CA LEU A 92 12.20 1.33 4.04
C LEU A 92 13.69 1.42 3.69
N ASP A 93 14.38 0.28 3.79
CA ASP A 93 15.68 0.11 3.16
C ASP A 93 15.55 0.13 1.62
N GLN A 94 16.67 0.15 0.93
CA GLN A 94 16.69 0.28 -0.52
C GLN A 94 15.91 -0.84 -1.21
N ASP A 95 16.11 -2.10 -0.81
CA ASP A 95 15.49 -3.26 -1.47
C ASP A 95 13.97 -3.27 -1.27
N ASN A 96 13.49 -2.99 -0.06
CA ASN A 96 12.06 -2.90 0.24
C ASN A 96 11.42 -1.68 -0.43
N ALA A 97 12.13 -0.56 -0.52
CA ALA A 97 11.63 0.62 -1.23
C ALA A 97 11.47 0.34 -2.74
N GLU A 98 12.47 -0.27 -3.36
CA GLU A 98 12.40 -0.64 -4.77
C GLU A 98 11.26 -1.63 -5.04
N ALA A 99 11.13 -2.66 -4.21
CA ALA A 99 10.04 -3.62 -4.32
C ALA A 99 8.65 -2.96 -4.21
N LEU A 100 8.49 -1.98 -3.32
CA LEU A 100 7.24 -1.21 -3.21
C LEU A 100 6.95 -0.40 -4.48
N LEU A 101 7.95 0.29 -5.01
CA LEU A 101 7.80 1.10 -6.22
C LEU A 101 7.45 0.22 -7.44
N GLU A 102 8.05 -0.96 -7.55
CA GLU A 102 7.69 -1.95 -8.56
C GLU A 102 6.24 -2.43 -8.41
N GLN A 103 5.77 -2.66 -7.18
CA GLN A 103 4.39 -3.05 -6.92
C GLN A 103 3.40 -1.95 -7.31
N LEU A 104 3.69 -0.70 -6.98
CA LEU A 104 2.89 0.46 -7.37
C LEU A 104 2.86 0.65 -8.90
N SER A 105 4.00 0.51 -9.54
CA SER A 105 4.13 0.55 -10.99
C SER A 105 3.33 -0.58 -11.66
N GLY A 106 3.41 -1.80 -11.12
CA GLY A 106 2.63 -2.94 -11.59
C GLY A 106 1.12 -2.73 -11.45
N PHE A 107 0.67 -2.12 -10.36
CA PHE A 107 -0.73 -1.75 -10.17
C PHE A 107 -1.19 -0.74 -11.24
N SER A 108 -0.39 0.29 -11.50
CA SER A 108 -0.66 1.26 -12.56
C SER A 108 -0.67 0.61 -13.95
N GLY A 109 0.26 -0.30 -14.22
CA GLY A 109 0.33 -1.03 -15.48
C GLY A 109 -0.86 -1.94 -15.77
N LYS A 110 -1.62 -2.32 -14.75
CA LYS A 110 -2.86 -3.13 -14.85
C LYS A 110 -4.13 -2.29 -14.92
N GLY A 111 -4.02 -1.00 -15.18
CA GLY A 111 -5.15 -0.09 -15.33
C GLY A 111 -5.55 0.67 -14.07
N GLY A 112 -4.84 0.50 -12.98
CA GLY A 112 -4.98 1.33 -11.78
C GLY A 112 -4.32 2.69 -11.93
N ALA A 113 -4.60 3.60 -11.02
CA ALA A 113 -3.92 4.88 -10.92
C ALA A 113 -3.19 5.00 -9.59
N VAL A 114 -2.02 5.60 -9.60
CA VAL A 114 -1.24 5.88 -8.39
C VAL A 114 -0.91 7.37 -8.35
N LEU A 115 -1.27 8.01 -7.24
CA LEU A 115 -0.79 9.34 -6.90
C LEU A 115 0.16 9.20 -5.71
N LEU A 116 1.43 9.48 -5.94
CA LEU A 116 2.47 9.33 -4.94
C LEU A 116 3.09 10.68 -4.63
N VAL A 117 3.16 11.04 -3.36
CA VAL A 117 3.82 12.23 -2.85
C VAL A 117 5.09 11.80 -2.13
N THR A 118 6.23 12.31 -2.55
CA THR A 118 7.53 11.95 -1.97
C THR A 118 8.61 12.95 -2.34
N HIS A 119 9.71 12.94 -1.60
CA HIS A 119 10.97 13.59 -1.94
C HIS A 119 12.04 12.57 -2.39
N ASP A 120 11.66 11.32 -2.57
CA ASP A 120 12.56 10.23 -2.96
C ASP A 120 12.74 10.21 -4.49
N ALA A 121 13.91 10.57 -4.97
CA ALA A 121 14.24 10.65 -6.39
C ALA A 121 14.12 9.30 -7.15
N ARG A 122 14.16 8.16 -6.44
CA ARG A 122 13.99 6.84 -7.07
C ARG A 122 12.63 6.68 -7.76
N VAL A 123 11.65 7.46 -7.34
CA VAL A 123 10.30 7.43 -7.92
C VAL A 123 10.29 7.84 -9.39
N ASP A 124 11.20 8.70 -9.81
CA ASP A 124 11.25 9.19 -11.19
C ASP A 124 11.43 8.07 -12.22
N ASP A 125 12.13 7.00 -11.85
CA ASP A 125 12.33 5.83 -12.72
C ASP A 125 11.06 4.97 -12.87
N HIS A 126 10.09 5.13 -11.96
CA HIS A 126 8.84 4.36 -11.92
C HIS A 126 7.61 5.18 -12.32
N ALA A 127 7.70 6.51 -12.30
CA ALA A 127 6.58 7.39 -12.54
C ALA A 127 6.36 7.64 -14.05
N GLY A 128 5.10 7.57 -14.48
CA GLY A 128 4.73 7.98 -15.84
C GLY A 128 4.73 9.50 -16.02
N ARG A 129 4.56 10.23 -14.91
CA ARG A 129 4.60 11.70 -14.88
C ARG A 129 5.03 12.18 -13.51
N THR A 130 5.96 13.10 -13.47
CA THR A 130 6.43 13.76 -12.23
C THR A 130 6.01 15.23 -12.26
N ILE A 131 5.51 15.72 -11.13
CA ILE A 131 5.18 17.12 -10.90
C ILE A 131 5.99 17.58 -9.69
N GLU A 132 6.80 18.61 -9.88
CA GLU A 132 7.59 19.20 -8.80
C GLU A 132 6.87 20.42 -8.21
N ILE A 133 6.80 20.45 -6.88
CA ILE A 133 6.21 21.56 -6.13
C ILE A 133 7.28 22.13 -5.21
N SER A 134 7.49 23.44 -5.30
CA SER A 134 8.38 24.18 -4.40
C SER A 134 7.67 25.43 -3.87
N ASP A 135 7.72 25.63 -2.55
CA ASP A 135 7.08 26.77 -1.87
C ASP A 135 5.60 26.97 -2.23
N GLY A 136 4.89 25.85 -2.42
CA GLY A 136 3.46 25.85 -2.77
C GLY A 136 3.16 26.15 -4.24
N ASN A 137 4.19 26.23 -5.08
CA ASN A 137 4.05 26.50 -6.50
C ASN A 137 4.53 25.31 -7.35
N LEU A 138 3.87 25.09 -8.47
CA LEU A 138 4.33 24.15 -9.48
C LEU A 138 5.62 24.66 -10.13
N VAL A 139 6.65 23.84 -10.16
CA VAL A 139 7.95 24.19 -10.76
C VAL A 139 8.10 23.54 -12.13
N SER A 140 7.59 22.33 -12.29
CA SER A 140 7.64 21.61 -13.55
C SER A 140 6.52 20.57 -13.69
#